data_7105c7b1ef4ab620c95d9cbf61281a56
#
_entry.id   7105c7b1ef4ab620c95d9cbf61281a56
#
_cell.length_a   1.000
_cell.length_b   1.000
_cell.length_c   1.000
_cell.angle_alpha   90.00
_cell.angle_beta   90.00
_cell.angle_gamma   90.00
#
_symmetry.space_group_name_H-M   'P 1'
#
loop_
_entity.id
_entity.type
_entity.pdbx_description
1 polymer ?
#
loop_
_entity_poly.entity_id
_entity_poly.type
_entity_poly.pdbx_seq_one_letter_code
_entity_poly.pdbx_strand_id
1 'polypeptide(L)'
;MCIRDSFFVFETFSEMEELLPAIKMIGEQAFITVQFSVNQFGYSNAGLSARKLLQRAGEAKEIDAVGFNCGVGPSHMHRILQILEKPEGKLLTALPNAGYPQMVTGRMLFTGDNKDYFVDRMQQMTALGVDMAGGCCGTTPEYIAELAGKLDLTQYPQAKKDTEPEKQQAPKEDRSFYHTKEAEGRNRKLIAVELAPPMGIDDEKLMDAAHLLQKSGVDVLTFPDSPSGRTRADSILMAEKVARETGMCVMPHICCRDKNAIAMRSQLLGAYINGIQNFLVITGDPIPSMVRTTVKSVFNFDSVGLMQILADMNEEQFTQAPANYGGAINQSRRNLEVEIGRVKKKMAAGATFFLTQPISTQESADRVRRIKEETGARILCGIMPFVSLKNATFMKNEMAGIDVTDEVLARYRADMTREEGEQAGVQLAKEVIVMTEDFADGYYFSFPFNRVTMLEKILN
;
A
#
# COMPACT_ATOMS: atom_id res chain seq x y z
N MET A 1 28.19 9.84 -40.89
CA MET A 1 26.77 10.12 -41.11
C MET A 1 26.12 10.02 -39.72
N CYS A 2 25.89 11.19 -39.08
CA CYS A 2 25.20 11.20 -37.78
C CYS A 2 23.71 11.00 -38.06
N ILE A 3 23.20 9.82 -37.82
CA ILE A 3 21.76 9.60 -37.75
C ILE A 3 21.35 10.27 -36.42
N ARG A 4 20.75 11.45 -36.51
CA ARG A 4 20.03 12.02 -35.35
C ARG A 4 18.70 11.33 -35.32
N ASP A 5 18.54 10.39 -34.39
CA ASP A 5 17.24 9.89 -34.02
C ASP A 5 16.45 11.05 -33.46
N SER A 6 15.44 11.50 -34.19
CA SER A 6 14.61 12.66 -33.83
C SER A 6 13.33 12.28 -33.09
N PHE A 7 13.10 11.01 -32.90
CA PHE A 7 11.87 10.48 -32.30
C PHE A 7 12.15 9.21 -31.47
N PHE A 8 11.76 9.22 -30.21
CA PHE A 8 11.88 8.08 -29.31
C PHE A 8 10.51 7.65 -28.81
N VAL A 9 10.22 6.36 -28.86
CA VAL A 9 9.00 5.76 -28.35
C VAL A 9 9.35 4.76 -27.26
N PHE A 10 8.89 5.05 -26.04
CA PHE A 10 8.93 4.16 -24.90
C PHE A 10 7.54 3.55 -24.74
N GLU A 11 7.37 2.27 -25.05
CA GLU A 11 6.05 1.65 -25.04
C GLU A 11 5.94 0.45 -24.11
N THR A 12 4.72 0.25 -23.56
CA THR A 12 4.35 -0.90 -22.72
C THR A 12 5.01 -0.87 -21.33
N PHE A 13 5.31 0.31 -20.80
CA PHE A 13 5.87 0.47 -19.47
C PHE A 13 4.78 0.42 -18.38
N SER A 14 5.17 0.09 -17.16
CA SER A 14 4.28 0.00 -16.00
C SER A 14 4.43 1.18 -15.03
N GLU A 15 5.53 1.94 -15.12
CA GLU A 15 5.84 3.09 -14.27
C GLU A 15 6.83 4.03 -14.95
N MET A 16 6.96 5.26 -14.43
CA MET A 16 7.85 6.29 -14.97
C MET A 16 9.31 6.14 -14.52
N GLU A 17 9.51 5.61 -13.33
CA GLU A 17 10.80 5.58 -12.64
C GLU A 17 11.89 4.89 -13.45
N GLU A 18 11.52 3.83 -14.16
CA GLU A 18 12.44 3.07 -15.04
C GLU A 18 12.90 3.89 -16.26
N LEU A 19 12.09 4.84 -16.71
CA LEU A 19 12.32 5.64 -17.90
C LEU A 19 13.12 6.92 -17.64
N LEU A 20 13.04 7.48 -16.44
CA LEU A 20 13.61 8.77 -16.11
C LEU A 20 15.09 8.94 -16.47
N PRO A 21 15.99 7.94 -16.27
CA PRO A 21 17.39 8.08 -16.67
C PRO A 21 17.56 8.23 -18.18
N ALA A 22 16.82 7.45 -18.98
CA ALA A 22 16.89 7.52 -20.44
C ALA A 22 16.29 8.83 -20.97
N ILE A 23 15.13 9.24 -20.46
CA ILE A 23 14.46 10.48 -20.84
C ILE A 23 15.36 11.69 -20.55
N LYS A 24 15.97 11.75 -19.38
CA LYS A 24 16.91 12.84 -19.03
C LYS A 24 18.18 12.85 -19.92
N MET A 25 18.63 11.67 -20.35
CA MET A 25 19.79 11.58 -21.25
C MET A 25 19.45 12.10 -22.65
N ILE A 26 18.26 11.85 -23.17
CA ILE A 26 17.80 12.36 -24.46
C ILE A 26 17.55 13.87 -24.36
N GLY A 27 16.96 14.33 -23.24
CA GLY A 27 16.61 15.73 -23.02
C GLY A 27 15.65 16.27 -24.08
N GLU A 28 15.67 17.56 -24.31
CA GLU A 28 14.81 18.26 -25.28
C GLU A 28 15.34 18.18 -26.75
N GLN A 29 16.29 17.28 -27.04
CA GLN A 29 16.91 17.18 -28.36
C GLN A 29 16.13 16.35 -29.36
N ALA A 30 15.13 15.58 -28.88
CA ALA A 30 14.31 14.70 -29.71
C ALA A 30 12.87 14.68 -29.18
N PHE A 31 11.94 14.30 -30.05
CA PHE A 31 10.54 14.08 -29.65
C PHE A 31 10.41 12.77 -28.85
N ILE A 32 9.87 12.83 -27.66
CA ILE A 32 9.73 11.69 -26.75
C ILE A 32 8.25 11.36 -26.54
N THR A 33 7.90 10.12 -26.88
CA THR A 33 6.59 9.54 -26.57
C THR A 33 6.73 8.47 -25.49
N VAL A 34 5.93 8.56 -24.43
CA VAL A 34 5.86 7.55 -23.36
C VAL A 34 4.47 6.91 -23.36
N GLN A 35 4.42 5.58 -23.40
CA GLN A 35 3.20 4.82 -23.42
C GLN A 35 3.19 3.75 -22.34
N PHE A 36 2.12 3.71 -21.58
CA PHE A 36 1.93 2.77 -20.48
C PHE A 36 0.97 1.65 -20.89
N SER A 37 1.21 0.46 -20.35
CA SER A 37 0.27 -0.64 -20.46
C SER A 37 -0.57 -0.73 -19.19
N VAL A 38 -1.89 -0.74 -19.35
CA VAL A 38 -2.85 -0.85 -18.26
C VAL A 38 -3.87 -1.98 -18.55
N ASN A 39 -4.41 -2.55 -17.48
CA ASN A 39 -5.46 -3.54 -17.57
C ASN A 39 -6.84 -2.89 -17.81
N GLN A 40 -7.89 -3.70 -17.94
CA GLN A 40 -9.26 -3.24 -18.20
C GLN A 40 -9.87 -2.34 -17.12
N PHE A 41 -9.22 -2.26 -15.95
CA PHE A 41 -9.61 -1.40 -14.82
C PHE A 41 -8.76 -0.12 -14.74
N GLY A 42 -7.85 0.10 -15.67
CA GLY A 42 -7.01 1.29 -15.74
C GLY A 42 -5.77 1.25 -14.83
N TYR A 43 -5.26 0.06 -14.46
CA TYR A 43 -4.06 -0.08 -13.63
C TYR A 43 -2.94 -0.79 -14.36
N SER A 44 -1.72 -0.29 -14.20
CA SER A 44 -0.51 -0.94 -14.70
C SER A 44 -0.14 -2.18 -13.87
N ASN A 45 0.82 -2.97 -14.35
CA ASN A 45 1.35 -4.11 -13.60
C ASN A 45 2.06 -3.69 -12.29
N ALA A 46 2.54 -2.45 -12.20
CA ALA A 46 3.05 -1.86 -10.96
C ALA A 46 1.94 -1.39 -10.01
N GLY A 47 0.66 -1.54 -10.39
CA GLY A 47 -0.49 -1.16 -9.57
C GLY A 47 -0.83 0.34 -9.60
N LEU A 48 -0.17 1.12 -10.46
CA LEU A 48 -0.43 2.54 -10.62
C LEU A 48 -1.65 2.77 -11.51
N SER A 49 -2.50 3.73 -11.15
CA SER A 49 -3.66 4.11 -11.97
C SER A 49 -3.23 4.85 -13.25
N ALA A 50 -4.03 4.74 -14.29
CA ALA A 50 -3.85 5.45 -15.56
C ALA A 50 -3.74 6.97 -15.34
N ARG A 51 -4.55 7.52 -14.42
CA ARG A 51 -4.50 8.94 -14.04
C ARG A 51 -3.13 9.33 -13.51
N LYS A 52 -2.59 8.55 -12.58
CA LYS A 52 -1.30 8.83 -11.95
C LYS A 52 -0.14 8.70 -12.93
N LEU A 53 -0.22 7.73 -13.83
CA LEU A 53 0.77 7.56 -14.91
C LEU A 53 0.80 8.78 -15.84
N LEU A 54 -0.37 9.25 -16.30
CA LEU A 54 -0.46 10.46 -17.13
C LEU A 54 0.03 11.71 -16.40
N GLN A 55 -0.37 11.88 -15.14
CA GLN A 55 0.06 13.01 -14.32
C GLN A 55 1.59 13.06 -14.20
N ARG A 56 2.22 11.96 -13.79
CA ARG A 56 3.68 11.87 -13.64
C ARG A 56 4.43 12.11 -14.93
N ALA A 57 3.93 11.56 -16.05
CA ALA A 57 4.52 11.80 -17.35
C ALA A 57 4.31 13.26 -17.82
N GLY A 58 3.17 13.87 -17.48
CA GLY A 58 2.86 15.26 -17.76
C GLY A 58 3.79 16.25 -17.06
N GLU A 59 4.27 15.91 -15.86
CA GLU A 59 5.22 16.74 -15.09
C GLU A 59 6.63 16.77 -15.69
N ALA A 60 7.00 15.79 -16.51
CA ALA A 60 8.32 15.73 -17.15
C ALA A 60 8.36 16.62 -18.40
N LYS A 61 9.20 17.63 -18.39
CA LYS A 61 9.30 18.62 -19.48
C LYS A 61 9.79 18.01 -20.80
N GLU A 62 10.64 17.01 -20.70
CA GLU A 62 11.29 16.34 -21.83
C GLU A 62 10.32 15.45 -22.64
N ILE A 63 9.14 15.13 -22.10
CA ILE A 63 8.16 14.29 -22.79
C ILE A 63 7.23 15.16 -23.63
N ASP A 64 7.03 14.82 -24.90
CA ASP A 64 6.14 15.52 -25.83
C ASP A 64 4.76 14.88 -25.94
N ALA A 65 4.72 13.54 -25.87
CA ALA A 65 3.48 12.77 -25.98
C ALA A 65 3.41 11.68 -24.91
N VAL A 66 2.22 11.46 -24.36
CA VAL A 66 1.98 10.44 -23.35
C VAL A 66 0.64 9.72 -23.59
N GLY A 67 0.55 8.48 -23.21
CA GLY A 67 -0.72 7.74 -23.31
C GLY A 67 -0.57 6.26 -23.03
N PHE A 68 -1.37 5.47 -23.74
CA PHE A 68 -1.48 4.03 -23.47
C PHE A 68 -1.34 3.20 -24.73
N ASN A 69 -0.64 2.07 -24.58
CA ASN A 69 -0.59 1.06 -25.61
C ASN A 69 -0.74 -0.34 -25.03
N CYS A 70 -1.17 -1.29 -25.84
CA CYS A 70 -1.34 -2.70 -25.45
C CYS A 70 -2.29 -2.88 -24.22
N GLY A 71 -2.19 -4.01 -23.52
CA GLY A 71 -2.93 -4.33 -22.29
C GLY A 71 -4.43 -4.54 -22.47
N VAL A 72 -5.09 -3.71 -23.26
CA VAL A 72 -6.55 -3.72 -23.47
C VAL A 72 -6.93 -3.53 -24.94
N GLY A 73 -8.16 -3.97 -25.28
CA GLY A 73 -8.80 -3.66 -26.56
C GLY A 73 -9.44 -2.26 -26.58
N PRO A 74 -9.96 -1.83 -27.76
CA PRO A 74 -10.35 -0.43 -27.96
C PRO A 74 -11.49 0.04 -27.06
N SER A 75 -12.47 -0.79 -26.70
CA SER A 75 -13.55 -0.38 -25.80
C SER A 75 -13.10 -0.10 -24.37
N HIS A 76 -12.15 -0.88 -23.86
CA HIS A 76 -11.64 -0.64 -22.53
C HIS A 76 -10.74 0.59 -22.50
N MET A 77 -9.89 0.77 -23.53
CA MET A 77 -9.07 1.97 -23.64
C MET A 77 -9.93 3.23 -23.77
N HIS A 78 -11.00 3.19 -24.57
CA HIS A 78 -11.96 4.30 -24.65
C HIS A 78 -12.56 4.66 -23.30
N ARG A 79 -13.05 3.67 -22.51
CA ARG A 79 -13.57 3.90 -21.16
C ARG A 79 -12.55 4.50 -20.21
N ILE A 80 -11.31 4.04 -20.28
CA ILE A 80 -10.21 4.59 -19.46
C ILE A 80 -9.99 6.06 -19.82
N LEU A 81 -9.93 6.39 -21.11
CA LEU A 81 -9.69 7.75 -21.58
C LEU A 81 -10.85 8.72 -21.26
N GLN A 82 -12.10 8.23 -21.18
CA GLN A 82 -13.26 9.06 -20.85
C GLN A 82 -13.16 9.75 -19.48
N ILE A 83 -12.48 9.12 -18.51
CA ILE A 83 -12.36 9.60 -17.13
C ILE A 83 -11.02 10.30 -16.86
N LEU A 84 -10.15 10.38 -17.87
CA LEU A 84 -8.83 10.98 -17.72
C LEU A 84 -8.75 12.38 -18.29
N GLU A 85 -7.88 13.19 -17.70
CA GLU A 85 -7.54 14.51 -18.21
C GLU A 85 -6.26 14.44 -19.01
N LYS A 86 -6.29 15.05 -20.20
CA LYS A 86 -5.10 15.21 -21.02
C LYS A 86 -4.12 16.15 -20.31
N PRO A 87 -2.88 15.74 -20.07
CA PRO A 87 -1.89 16.65 -19.48
C PRO A 87 -1.67 17.89 -20.33
N GLU A 88 -1.60 19.04 -19.69
CA GLU A 88 -1.41 20.32 -20.36
C GLU A 88 -0.08 20.36 -21.13
N GLY A 89 -0.12 20.84 -22.36
CA GLY A 89 1.06 20.96 -23.23
C GLY A 89 1.61 19.64 -23.78
N LYS A 90 0.92 18.50 -23.58
CA LYS A 90 1.35 17.20 -24.10
C LYS A 90 0.35 16.67 -25.15
N LEU A 91 0.85 15.85 -26.07
CA LEU A 91 -0.01 15.09 -26.96
C LEU A 91 -0.48 13.80 -26.26
N LEU A 92 -1.72 13.41 -26.50
CA LEU A 92 -2.30 12.18 -25.95
C LEU A 92 -2.27 11.07 -26.99
N THR A 93 -1.74 9.89 -26.62
CA THR A 93 -1.64 8.74 -27.50
C THR A 93 -2.54 7.59 -27.08
N ALA A 94 -3.12 6.85 -28.05
CA ALA A 94 -3.93 5.67 -27.81
C ALA A 94 -3.67 4.59 -28.87
N LEU A 95 -3.06 3.49 -28.45
CA LEU A 95 -2.70 2.35 -29.29
C LEU A 95 -3.21 1.03 -28.68
N PRO A 96 -4.54 0.78 -28.69
CA PRO A 96 -5.09 -0.47 -28.15
C PRO A 96 -4.72 -1.68 -28.98
N ASN A 97 -4.89 -2.87 -28.41
CA ASN A 97 -4.88 -4.13 -29.16
C ASN A 97 -6.12 -4.19 -30.08
N ALA A 98 -6.06 -4.94 -31.16
CA ALA A 98 -7.21 -5.18 -32.04
C ALA A 98 -8.38 -5.89 -31.31
N GLY A 99 -8.09 -6.51 -30.19
CA GLY A 99 -9.02 -7.23 -29.30
C GLY A 99 -8.26 -7.96 -28.22
N TYR A 100 -8.90 -8.96 -27.60
CA TYR A 100 -8.23 -9.85 -26.66
C TYR A 100 -7.69 -11.10 -27.37
N PRO A 101 -6.44 -11.51 -27.07
CA PRO A 101 -5.88 -12.71 -27.65
C PRO A 101 -6.57 -13.96 -27.12
N GLN A 102 -6.69 -14.98 -27.98
CA GLN A 102 -7.05 -16.33 -27.57
C GLN A 102 -5.80 -17.20 -27.53
N MET A 103 -5.70 -18.04 -26.51
CA MET A 103 -4.62 -19.04 -26.43
C MET A 103 -5.03 -20.27 -27.23
N VAL A 104 -4.42 -20.47 -28.39
CA VAL A 104 -4.63 -21.65 -29.24
C VAL A 104 -3.32 -22.43 -29.34
N THR A 105 -3.30 -23.65 -28.84
CA THR A 105 -2.12 -24.55 -28.85
C THR A 105 -0.85 -23.86 -28.29
N GLY A 106 -0.96 -23.10 -27.23
CA GLY A 106 0.17 -22.42 -26.58
C GLY A 106 0.67 -21.15 -27.29
N ARG A 107 -0.05 -20.68 -28.33
CA ARG A 107 0.24 -19.41 -28.99
C ARG A 107 -0.89 -18.41 -28.79
N MET A 108 -0.52 -17.14 -28.58
CA MET A 108 -1.49 -16.06 -28.59
C MET A 108 -1.90 -15.73 -30.03
N LEU A 109 -3.19 -15.84 -30.32
CA LEU A 109 -3.78 -15.45 -31.59
C LEU A 109 -4.85 -14.41 -31.40
N PHE A 110 -4.85 -13.38 -32.22
CA PHE A 110 -5.95 -12.43 -32.34
C PHE A 110 -6.87 -12.95 -33.46
N THR A 111 -8.03 -13.46 -33.06
CA THR A 111 -8.99 -14.10 -33.98
C THR A 111 -10.18 -13.16 -34.19
N GLY A 112 -10.57 -13.01 -35.43
CA GLY A 112 -11.75 -12.25 -35.86
C GLY A 112 -11.40 -11.01 -36.69
N ASP A 113 -12.26 -10.72 -37.68
CA ASP A 113 -12.26 -9.48 -38.44
C ASP A 113 -13.17 -8.48 -37.71
N ASN A 114 -12.58 -7.59 -36.90
CA ASN A 114 -13.30 -6.57 -36.12
C ASN A 114 -12.85 -5.14 -36.49
N LYS A 115 -12.37 -4.95 -37.71
CA LYS A 115 -11.83 -3.67 -38.20
C LYS A 115 -12.82 -2.52 -38.04
N ASP A 116 -14.07 -2.69 -38.48
CA ASP A 116 -15.10 -1.65 -38.33
C ASP A 116 -15.31 -1.26 -36.88
N TYR A 117 -15.40 -2.24 -35.99
CA TYR A 117 -15.54 -2.01 -34.55
C TYR A 117 -14.31 -1.28 -33.96
N PHE A 118 -13.10 -1.71 -34.37
CA PHE A 118 -11.86 -1.06 -33.93
C PHE A 118 -11.87 0.41 -34.37
N VAL A 119 -12.13 0.68 -35.62
CA VAL A 119 -12.13 2.03 -36.21
C VAL A 119 -13.19 2.92 -35.58
N ASP A 120 -14.41 2.41 -35.33
CA ASP A 120 -15.47 3.14 -34.63
C ASP A 120 -15.01 3.58 -33.24
N ARG A 121 -14.41 2.68 -32.47
CA ARG A 121 -13.88 3.02 -31.14
C ARG A 121 -12.70 4.00 -31.18
N MET A 122 -11.85 3.89 -32.19
CA MET A 122 -10.75 4.84 -32.39
C MET A 122 -11.25 6.24 -32.73
N GLN A 123 -12.28 6.37 -33.56
CA GLN A 123 -12.95 7.66 -33.82
C GLN A 123 -13.54 8.27 -32.56
N GLN A 124 -14.15 7.46 -31.69
CA GLN A 124 -14.64 7.94 -30.40
C GLN A 124 -13.50 8.43 -29.49
N MET A 125 -12.35 7.78 -29.49
CA MET A 125 -11.17 8.21 -28.70
C MET A 125 -10.55 9.50 -29.24
N THR A 126 -10.52 9.70 -30.57
CA THR A 126 -10.06 11.01 -31.12
C THR A 126 -11.01 12.13 -30.73
N ALA A 127 -12.31 11.87 -30.63
CA ALA A 127 -13.28 12.85 -30.12
C ALA A 127 -13.04 13.21 -28.64
N LEU A 128 -12.36 12.36 -27.85
CA LEU A 128 -11.95 12.65 -26.47
C LEU A 128 -10.62 13.44 -26.37
N GLY A 129 -10.00 13.79 -27.51
CA GLY A 129 -8.78 14.56 -27.54
C GLY A 129 -7.50 13.72 -27.68
N VAL A 130 -7.60 12.49 -28.16
CA VAL A 130 -6.43 11.69 -28.57
C VAL A 130 -5.85 12.30 -29.83
N ASP A 131 -4.56 12.67 -29.79
CA ASP A 131 -3.84 13.30 -30.89
C ASP A 131 -3.12 12.28 -31.79
N MET A 132 -2.67 11.18 -31.19
CA MET A 132 -1.93 10.12 -31.90
C MET A 132 -2.67 8.80 -31.72
N ALA A 133 -3.33 8.33 -32.78
CA ALA A 133 -4.13 7.14 -32.81
C ALA A 133 -3.44 6.03 -33.63
N GLY A 134 -3.53 4.80 -33.17
CA GLY A 134 -2.94 3.66 -33.85
C GLY A 134 -3.40 2.34 -33.23
N GLY A 135 -2.58 1.30 -33.34
CA GLY A 135 -2.88 0.01 -32.75
C GLY A 135 -1.64 -0.70 -32.27
N CYS A 136 -1.84 -1.71 -31.43
CA CYS A 136 -0.79 -2.57 -30.89
C CYS A 136 -1.02 -4.02 -31.32
N CYS A 137 -1.00 -4.98 -30.40
CA CYS A 137 -1.10 -6.40 -30.72
C CYS A 137 -2.37 -6.76 -31.50
N GLY A 138 -2.18 -7.56 -32.57
CA GLY A 138 -3.27 -8.00 -33.46
C GLY A 138 -3.73 -6.97 -34.49
N THR A 139 -3.20 -5.75 -34.48
CA THR A 139 -3.47 -4.75 -35.51
C THR A 139 -2.61 -5.00 -36.73
N THR A 140 -3.22 -5.05 -37.90
CA THR A 140 -2.54 -5.22 -39.19
C THR A 140 -2.57 -3.92 -40.00
N PRO A 141 -1.79 -3.83 -41.11
CA PRO A 141 -1.83 -2.66 -42.00
C PRO A 141 -3.24 -2.28 -42.47
N GLU A 142 -4.12 -3.26 -42.67
CA GLU A 142 -5.50 -3.03 -43.08
C GLU A 142 -6.33 -2.27 -42.05
N TYR A 143 -6.11 -2.55 -40.75
CA TYR A 143 -6.73 -1.78 -39.65
C TYR A 143 -6.32 -0.29 -39.69
N ILE A 144 -5.03 -0.08 -39.92
CA ILE A 144 -4.49 1.31 -39.95
C ILE A 144 -4.94 2.04 -41.22
N ALA A 145 -4.98 1.36 -42.37
CA ALA A 145 -5.45 1.93 -43.63
C ALA A 145 -6.94 2.36 -43.51
N GLU A 146 -7.78 1.50 -42.93
CA GLU A 146 -9.19 1.82 -42.73
C GLU A 146 -9.37 2.95 -41.73
N LEU A 147 -8.62 2.94 -40.62
CA LEU A 147 -8.64 4.01 -39.63
C LEU A 147 -8.24 5.34 -40.28
N ALA A 148 -7.14 5.38 -41.03
CA ALA A 148 -6.67 6.58 -41.73
C ALA A 148 -7.68 7.11 -42.75
N GLY A 149 -8.43 6.22 -43.41
CA GLY A 149 -9.47 6.59 -44.36
C GLY A 149 -10.74 7.17 -43.73
N LYS A 150 -10.99 6.84 -42.47
CA LYS A 150 -12.21 7.31 -41.72
C LYS A 150 -11.93 8.45 -40.75
N LEU A 151 -10.66 8.74 -40.41
CA LEU A 151 -10.32 9.88 -39.58
C LEU A 151 -10.22 11.15 -40.42
N ASP A 152 -11.03 12.14 -40.08
CA ASP A 152 -10.82 13.48 -40.61
C ASP A 152 -9.76 14.19 -39.73
N LEU A 153 -8.51 14.14 -40.18
CA LEU A 153 -7.36 14.72 -39.49
C LEU A 153 -7.35 16.28 -39.53
N THR A 154 -8.31 16.90 -40.22
CA THR A 154 -8.39 18.34 -40.38
C THR A 154 -9.39 19.00 -39.38
N GLN A 155 -10.25 18.21 -38.77
CA GLN A 155 -11.25 18.66 -37.80
C GLN A 155 -11.16 17.89 -36.49
N TYR A 156 -10.55 18.53 -35.51
CA TYR A 156 -10.63 18.04 -34.12
C TYR A 156 -11.75 18.79 -33.39
N PRO A 157 -12.96 18.24 -33.29
CA PRO A 157 -13.88 18.75 -32.30
C PRO A 157 -13.27 18.42 -30.93
N GLN A 158 -12.91 19.44 -30.18
CA GLN A 158 -12.72 19.23 -28.76
C GLN A 158 -14.08 18.79 -28.21
N ALA A 159 -14.25 17.51 -27.97
CA ALA A 159 -15.39 17.02 -27.26
C ALA A 159 -15.38 17.76 -25.92
N LYS A 160 -16.45 18.52 -25.65
CA LYS A 160 -16.73 18.94 -24.30
C LYS A 160 -16.82 17.65 -23.51
N LYS A 161 -15.85 17.43 -22.61
CA LYS A 161 -16.03 16.42 -21.57
C LYS A 161 -17.37 16.71 -20.94
N ASP A 162 -18.24 15.71 -20.88
CA ASP A 162 -19.26 15.69 -19.86
C ASP A 162 -18.51 15.66 -18.53
N THR A 163 -18.09 16.84 -18.08
CA THR A 163 -17.74 17.03 -16.69
C THR A 163 -19.02 16.69 -15.95
N GLU A 164 -19.07 15.50 -15.36
CA GLU A 164 -20.02 15.32 -14.27
C GLU A 164 -19.90 16.58 -13.42
N PRO A 165 -21.03 17.27 -13.12
CA PRO A 165 -20.97 18.46 -12.30
C PRO A 165 -20.15 18.12 -11.09
N GLU A 166 -19.12 18.92 -10.79
CA GLU A 166 -18.38 18.78 -9.54
C GLU A 166 -19.42 18.65 -8.44
N LYS A 167 -19.67 17.42 -8.03
CA LYS A 167 -20.44 17.17 -6.81
C LYS A 167 -19.64 17.92 -5.77
N GLN A 168 -20.19 19.00 -5.25
CA GLN A 168 -19.68 19.67 -4.07
C GLN A 168 -19.39 18.54 -3.08
N GLN A 169 -18.11 18.18 -2.96
CA GLN A 169 -17.71 17.09 -2.11
C GLN A 169 -18.08 17.52 -0.70
N ALA A 170 -19.01 16.77 -0.09
CA ALA A 170 -19.25 16.90 1.33
C ALA A 170 -17.91 16.81 2.05
N PRO A 171 -17.70 17.55 3.15
CA PRO A 171 -16.45 17.51 3.89
C PRO A 171 -16.13 16.04 4.19
N LYS A 172 -14.88 15.64 3.84
CA LYS A 172 -14.42 14.27 4.04
C LYS A 172 -14.49 13.91 5.52
N GLU A 173 -15.14 12.81 5.84
CA GLU A 173 -15.20 12.32 7.20
C GLU A 173 -13.87 11.67 7.57
N ASP A 174 -13.22 12.19 8.61
CA ASP A 174 -12.00 11.59 9.13
C ASP A 174 -12.35 10.52 10.18
N ARG A 175 -12.10 9.26 9.85
CA ARG A 175 -12.31 8.09 10.72
C ARG A 175 -10.99 7.47 11.20
N SER A 176 -9.90 8.25 11.20
CA SER A 176 -8.65 7.80 11.79
C SER A 176 -8.80 7.53 13.27
N PHE A 177 -8.18 6.44 13.76
CA PHE A 177 -8.28 6.02 15.16
C PHE A 177 -7.77 7.07 16.16
N TYR A 178 -6.91 7.99 15.72
CA TYR A 178 -6.38 9.06 16.57
C TYR A 178 -7.25 10.34 16.54
N HIS A 179 -7.96 10.60 15.44
CA HIS A 179 -8.77 11.82 15.31
C HIS A 179 -9.98 11.83 16.26
N THR A 180 -10.66 10.70 16.40
CA THR A 180 -11.75 10.54 17.35
C THR A 180 -11.34 10.89 18.78
N LYS A 181 -10.09 10.62 19.14
CA LYS A 181 -9.54 10.91 20.48
C LYS A 181 -9.15 12.37 20.67
N GLU A 182 -8.59 12.99 19.66
CA GLU A 182 -8.32 14.44 19.64
C GLU A 182 -9.62 15.24 19.75
N ALA A 183 -10.68 14.82 19.03
CA ALA A 183 -12.00 15.44 19.10
C ALA A 183 -12.68 15.26 20.46
N GLU A 184 -12.43 14.17 21.18
CA GLU A 184 -12.93 13.92 22.53
C GLU A 184 -12.19 14.73 23.63
N GLY A 185 -11.14 15.49 23.26
CA GLY A 185 -10.36 16.31 24.20
C GLY A 185 -9.54 15.49 25.19
N ARG A 186 -9.30 14.23 24.92
CA ARG A 186 -8.51 13.34 25.79
C ARG A 186 -7.02 13.62 25.61
N ASN A 187 -6.44 14.31 26.54
CA ASN A 187 -5.00 14.61 26.55
C ASN A 187 -4.17 13.44 27.10
N ARG A 188 -4.34 12.23 26.52
CA ARG A 188 -3.56 11.05 26.86
C ARG A 188 -2.92 10.41 25.64
N LYS A 189 -1.85 9.65 25.85
CA LYS A 189 -1.20 8.87 24.80
C LYS A 189 -2.16 7.84 24.19
N LEU A 190 -2.05 7.62 22.89
CA LEU A 190 -2.81 6.59 22.17
C LEU A 190 -2.36 5.19 22.59
N ILE A 191 -3.28 4.26 22.70
CA ILE A 191 -3.02 2.86 23.05
C ILE A 191 -3.51 1.93 21.95
N ALA A 192 -2.58 1.28 21.27
CA ALA A 192 -2.82 0.22 20.31
C ALA A 192 -2.43 -1.12 20.93
N VAL A 193 -3.24 -2.15 20.74
CA VAL A 193 -2.94 -3.51 21.23
C VAL A 193 -3.06 -4.52 20.09
N GLU A 194 -2.01 -5.33 19.93
CA GLU A 194 -1.99 -6.41 18.94
C GLU A 194 -2.68 -7.66 19.47
N LEU A 195 -3.61 -8.20 18.69
CA LEU A 195 -4.23 -9.49 18.86
C LEU A 195 -3.89 -10.41 17.69
N ALA A 196 -3.06 -11.40 17.94
CA ALA A 196 -2.67 -12.34 16.90
C ALA A 196 -3.84 -13.23 16.47
N PRO A 197 -4.25 -13.23 15.19
CA PRO A 197 -5.27 -14.13 14.67
C PRO A 197 -4.94 -15.61 14.96
N PRO A 198 -5.94 -16.49 15.16
CA PRO A 198 -5.71 -17.90 15.49
C PRO A 198 -5.06 -18.67 14.33
N MET A 199 -4.32 -19.73 14.66
CA MET A 199 -3.79 -20.70 13.68
C MET A 199 -4.79 -21.79 13.30
N GLY A 200 -5.85 -21.95 14.07
CA GLY A 200 -6.93 -22.91 13.86
C GLY A 200 -8.28 -22.22 13.72
N ILE A 201 -9.34 -22.97 13.89
CA ILE A 201 -10.72 -22.49 13.76
C ILE A 201 -11.29 -21.90 15.06
N ASP A 202 -10.59 -22.04 16.16
CA ASP A 202 -11.02 -21.57 17.48
C ASP A 202 -10.50 -20.14 17.70
N ASP A 203 -11.40 -19.20 17.83
CA ASP A 203 -11.12 -17.79 18.07
C ASP A 203 -11.60 -17.28 19.45
N GLU A 204 -12.13 -18.15 20.32
CA GLU A 204 -12.68 -17.79 21.62
C GLU A 204 -11.70 -16.93 22.45
N LYS A 205 -10.43 -17.36 22.55
CA LYS A 205 -9.40 -16.62 23.28
C LYS A 205 -9.12 -15.24 22.74
N LEU A 206 -9.23 -15.07 21.41
CA LEU A 206 -9.05 -13.76 20.77
C LEU A 206 -10.24 -12.87 21.08
N MET A 207 -11.46 -13.39 21.01
CA MET A 207 -12.68 -12.64 21.30
C MET A 207 -12.75 -12.25 22.78
N ASP A 208 -12.40 -13.15 23.70
CA ASP A 208 -12.31 -12.84 25.14
C ASP A 208 -11.31 -11.72 25.42
N ALA A 209 -10.14 -11.77 24.76
CA ALA A 209 -9.14 -10.70 24.87
C ALA A 209 -9.67 -9.36 24.33
N ALA A 210 -10.39 -9.36 23.21
CA ALA A 210 -10.99 -8.16 22.63
C ALA A 210 -12.04 -7.56 23.56
N HIS A 211 -12.93 -8.36 24.14
CA HIS A 211 -13.92 -7.90 25.11
C HIS A 211 -13.30 -7.36 26.42
N LEU A 212 -12.19 -7.93 26.87
CA LEU A 212 -11.45 -7.38 28.01
C LEU A 212 -10.85 -6.02 27.68
N LEU A 213 -10.18 -5.89 26.53
CA LEU A 213 -9.55 -4.66 26.09
C LEU A 213 -10.55 -3.53 25.79
N GLN A 214 -11.77 -3.87 25.38
CA GLN A 214 -12.87 -2.90 25.21
C GLN A 214 -13.11 -2.08 26.48
N LYS A 215 -12.94 -2.69 27.67
CA LYS A 215 -13.13 -2.05 28.97
C LYS A 215 -11.89 -1.35 29.50
N SER A 216 -10.73 -1.58 28.90
CA SER A 216 -9.42 -1.11 29.40
C SER A 216 -8.97 0.21 28.75
N GLY A 217 -9.82 0.91 27.99
CA GLY A 217 -9.50 2.21 27.42
C GLY A 217 -8.51 2.17 26.24
N VAL A 218 -8.43 1.02 25.53
CA VAL A 218 -7.64 0.84 24.31
C VAL A 218 -8.29 1.62 23.16
N ASP A 219 -7.48 2.29 22.33
CA ASP A 219 -7.96 3.11 21.23
C ASP A 219 -8.14 2.32 19.94
N VAL A 220 -7.27 1.32 19.68
CA VAL A 220 -7.32 0.50 18.47
C VAL A 220 -6.75 -0.90 18.72
N LEU A 221 -7.41 -1.91 18.17
CA LEU A 221 -6.92 -3.29 18.13
C LEU A 221 -6.27 -3.57 16.79
N THR A 222 -5.08 -4.16 16.79
CA THR A 222 -4.35 -4.48 15.56
C THR A 222 -4.26 -6.00 15.35
N PHE A 223 -4.22 -6.43 14.09
CA PHE A 223 -4.25 -7.85 13.72
C PHE A 223 -3.15 -8.14 12.71
N PRO A 224 -2.06 -8.86 13.07
CA PRO A 224 -0.96 -9.14 12.17
C PRO A 224 -1.36 -10.09 11.02
N ASP A 225 -0.86 -9.84 9.82
CA ASP A 225 -1.10 -10.62 8.61
C ASP A 225 -0.06 -11.74 8.45
N SER A 226 -0.38 -12.93 8.95
CA SER A 226 0.45 -14.14 8.86
C SER A 226 1.93 -13.88 9.18
N PRO A 227 2.24 -13.40 10.41
CA PRO A 227 3.61 -13.05 10.81
C PRO A 227 4.56 -14.24 10.67
N SER A 228 5.82 -13.94 10.38
CA SER A 228 6.88 -14.93 10.09
C SER A 228 6.54 -15.90 8.94
N GLY A 229 5.62 -15.53 8.04
CA GLY A 229 5.20 -16.36 6.93
C GLY A 229 4.45 -17.64 7.34
N ARG A 230 3.85 -17.65 8.53
CA ARG A 230 3.05 -18.78 9.03
C ARG A 230 1.56 -18.46 8.88
N THR A 231 0.82 -19.39 8.27
CA THR A 231 -0.62 -19.23 8.06
C THR A 231 -1.37 -18.98 9.36
N ARG A 232 -2.19 -17.94 9.36
CA ARG A 232 -3.17 -17.62 10.40
C ARG A 232 -4.50 -17.26 9.74
N ALA A 233 -5.56 -17.15 10.51
CA ALA A 233 -6.80 -16.56 10.03
C ALA A 233 -6.54 -15.16 9.44
N ASP A 234 -7.27 -14.78 8.38
CA ASP A 234 -7.09 -13.50 7.68
C ASP A 234 -7.24 -12.31 8.64
N SER A 235 -6.29 -11.40 8.60
CA SER A 235 -6.23 -10.24 9.50
C SER A 235 -7.45 -9.33 9.38
N ILE A 236 -7.95 -9.11 8.16
CA ILE A 236 -9.11 -8.24 7.89
C ILE A 236 -10.40 -8.92 8.35
N LEU A 237 -10.60 -10.21 8.05
CA LEU A 237 -11.79 -10.93 8.48
C LEU A 237 -11.88 -11.02 10.01
N MET A 238 -10.76 -11.21 10.71
CA MET A 238 -10.73 -11.20 12.18
C MET A 238 -10.97 -9.78 12.73
N ALA A 239 -10.39 -8.77 12.12
CA ALA A 239 -10.64 -7.38 12.49
C ALA A 239 -12.11 -7.00 12.32
N GLU A 240 -12.74 -7.40 11.20
CA GLU A 240 -14.17 -7.17 10.94
C GLU A 240 -15.04 -7.85 12.01
N LYS A 241 -14.78 -9.11 12.30
CA LYS A 241 -15.52 -9.84 13.35
C LYS A 241 -15.44 -9.12 14.69
N VAL A 242 -14.23 -8.74 15.12
CA VAL A 242 -14.02 -8.02 16.39
C VAL A 242 -14.70 -6.65 16.37
N ALA A 243 -14.57 -5.87 15.30
CA ALA A 243 -15.22 -4.56 15.19
C ALA A 243 -16.76 -4.67 15.30
N ARG A 244 -17.34 -5.66 14.62
CA ARG A 244 -18.80 -5.90 14.64
C ARG A 244 -19.30 -6.34 16.01
N GLU A 245 -18.55 -7.19 16.71
CA GLU A 245 -19.00 -7.75 18.01
C GLU A 245 -18.69 -6.81 19.19
N THR A 246 -17.63 -6.00 19.10
CA THR A 246 -17.20 -5.14 20.21
C THR A 246 -17.44 -3.64 19.97
N GLY A 247 -17.63 -3.21 18.73
CA GLY A 247 -17.68 -1.79 18.37
C GLY A 247 -16.33 -1.07 18.47
N MET A 248 -15.23 -1.78 18.73
CA MET A 248 -13.90 -1.18 18.84
C MET A 248 -13.33 -0.80 17.47
N CYS A 249 -12.51 0.25 17.47
CA CYS A 249 -11.70 0.57 16.31
C CYS A 249 -10.66 -0.53 16.08
N VAL A 250 -10.49 -0.91 14.81
CA VAL A 250 -9.58 -1.97 14.39
C VAL A 250 -8.62 -1.51 13.32
N MET A 251 -7.44 -2.09 13.31
CA MET A 251 -6.36 -1.81 12.35
C MET A 251 -5.69 -3.12 11.94
N PRO A 252 -6.23 -3.84 10.94
CA PRO A 252 -5.55 -5.01 10.41
C PRO A 252 -4.23 -4.61 9.73
N HIS A 253 -3.23 -5.47 9.86
CA HIS A 253 -2.02 -5.39 9.05
C HIS A 253 -2.32 -5.96 7.66
N ILE A 254 -1.74 -5.35 6.64
CA ILE A 254 -1.81 -5.83 5.27
C ILE A 254 -0.39 -5.94 4.71
N CYS A 255 -0.04 -7.09 4.15
CA CYS A 255 1.29 -7.35 3.64
C CYS A 255 1.31 -7.66 2.14
N CYS A 256 2.43 -7.31 1.49
CA CYS A 256 2.62 -7.47 0.04
C CYS A 256 3.04 -8.90 -0.35
N ARG A 257 3.33 -9.78 0.63
CA ARG A 257 3.96 -11.08 0.38
C ARG A 257 3.10 -12.05 -0.42
N ASP A 258 1.81 -12.14 -0.11
CA ASP A 258 0.99 -13.27 -0.52
C ASP A 258 -0.04 -12.94 -1.62
N LYS A 259 -0.20 -11.65 -1.96
CA LYS A 259 -1.29 -11.16 -2.81
C LYS A 259 -0.75 -10.28 -3.94
N ASN A 260 -1.29 -10.46 -5.14
CA ASN A 260 -1.05 -9.53 -6.25
C ASN A 260 -1.92 -8.27 -6.12
N ALA A 261 -1.69 -7.29 -7.00
CA ALA A 261 -2.40 -6.01 -6.98
C ALA A 261 -3.93 -6.16 -7.06
N ILE A 262 -4.43 -7.11 -7.86
CA ILE A 262 -5.88 -7.36 -8.00
C ILE A 262 -6.47 -7.86 -6.68
N ALA A 263 -5.85 -8.87 -6.07
CA ALA A 263 -6.30 -9.45 -4.81
C ALA A 263 -6.23 -8.43 -3.67
N MET A 264 -5.18 -7.62 -3.64
CA MET A 264 -5.00 -6.56 -2.63
C MET A 264 -6.07 -5.47 -2.75
N ARG A 265 -6.32 -4.95 -3.95
CA ARG A 265 -7.38 -3.94 -4.16
C ARG A 265 -8.76 -4.49 -3.83
N SER A 266 -9.06 -5.74 -4.22
CA SER A 266 -10.31 -6.41 -3.88
C SER A 266 -10.50 -6.54 -2.38
N GLN A 267 -9.44 -6.91 -1.65
CA GLN A 267 -9.46 -7.04 -0.20
C GLN A 267 -9.66 -5.69 0.49
N LEU A 268 -9.00 -4.63 0.03
CA LEU A 268 -9.16 -3.26 0.55
C LEU A 268 -10.58 -2.72 0.31
N LEU A 269 -11.15 -2.95 -0.88
CA LEU A 269 -12.56 -2.61 -1.16
C LEU A 269 -13.51 -3.34 -0.20
N GLY A 270 -13.32 -4.65 -0.02
CA GLY A 270 -14.10 -5.45 0.91
C GLY A 270 -13.97 -4.96 2.35
N ALA A 271 -12.78 -4.64 2.80
CA ALA A 271 -12.53 -4.07 4.12
C ALA A 271 -13.27 -2.73 4.32
N TYR A 272 -13.16 -1.83 3.34
CA TYR A 272 -13.81 -0.52 3.39
C TYR A 272 -15.34 -0.62 3.43
N ILE A 273 -15.94 -1.49 2.60
CA ILE A 273 -17.40 -1.76 2.59
C ILE A 273 -17.88 -2.24 3.97
N ASN A 274 -17.05 -3.01 4.70
CA ASN A 274 -17.34 -3.50 6.05
C ASN A 274 -16.88 -2.52 7.16
N GLY A 275 -16.59 -1.26 6.84
CA GLY A 275 -16.30 -0.21 7.82
C GLY A 275 -14.87 -0.21 8.36
N ILE A 276 -13.95 -1.01 7.81
CA ILE A 276 -12.53 -0.99 8.19
C ILE A 276 -11.81 0.06 7.38
N GLN A 277 -11.26 1.07 8.07
CA GLN A 277 -10.65 2.23 7.44
C GLN A 277 -9.25 2.56 7.98
N ASN A 278 -8.76 1.82 8.98
CA ASN A 278 -7.42 1.99 9.51
C ASN A 278 -6.58 0.75 9.17
N PHE A 279 -5.40 0.93 8.59
CA PHE A 279 -4.52 -0.16 8.15
C PHE A 279 -3.07 0.06 8.56
N LEU A 280 -2.38 -1.01 8.96
CA LEU A 280 -0.93 -1.02 9.03
C LEU A 280 -0.36 -1.69 7.78
N VAL A 281 0.35 -0.93 6.96
CA VAL A 281 0.91 -1.39 5.70
C VAL A 281 2.35 -1.85 5.90
N ILE A 282 2.61 -3.12 5.62
CA ILE A 282 3.93 -3.72 5.75
C ILE A 282 4.34 -4.45 4.47
N THR A 283 5.63 -4.60 4.24
CA THR A 283 6.12 -5.44 3.12
C THR A 283 5.80 -6.92 3.38
N GLY A 284 5.86 -7.34 4.63
CA GLY A 284 5.69 -8.73 5.06
C GLY A 284 7.02 -9.47 5.21
N ASP A 285 7.04 -10.45 6.12
CA ASP A 285 8.20 -11.29 6.37
C ASP A 285 8.47 -12.23 5.20
N PRO A 286 9.71 -12.61 4.93
CA PRO A 286 10.02 -13.59 3.91
C PRO A 286 9.44 -14.97 4.26
N ILE A 287 9.06 -15.73 3.25
CA ILE A 287 8.60 -17.11 3.42
C ILE A 287 9.75 -17.95 4.00
N PRO A 288 9.48 -18.76 5.05
CA PRO A 288 10.48 -19.63 5.64
C PRO A 288 11.13 -20.56 4.60
N SER A 289 12.46 -20.75 4.69
CA SER A 289 13.24 -21.52 3.70
C SER A 289 12.72 -22.94 3.48
N MET A 290 12.20 -23.58 4.53
CA MET A 290 11.67 -24.95 4.48
C MET A 290 10.47 -25.14 3.56
N VAL A 291 9.66 -24.08 3.36
CA VAL A 291 8.44 -24.15 2.54
C VAL A 291 8.54 -23.41 1.21
N ARG A 292 9.69 -22.80 0.89
CA ARG A 292 9.88 -22.03 -0.37
C ARG A 292 9.75 -22.86 -1.65
N THR A 293 9.86 -24.16 -1.56
CA THR A 293 9.67 -25.07 -2.71
C THR A 293 8.20 -25.20 -3.10
N THR A 294 7.30 -25.11 -2.13
CA THR A 294 5.86 -25.29 -2.31
C THR A 294 5.09 -24.00 -2.26
N VAL A 295 5.56 -23.00 -1.51
CA VAL A 295 4.93 -21.69 -1.37
C VAL A 295 5.78 -20.65 -2.08
N LYS A 296 5.18 -19.91 -3.00
CA LYS A 296 5.82 -18.79 -3.71
C LYS A 296 5.31 -17.47 -3.19
N SER A 297 6.23 -16.56 -2.87
CA SER A 297 5.88 -15.18 -2.58
C SER A 297 5.52 -14.44 -3.87
N VAL A 298 4.62 -13.49 -3.76
CA VAL A 298 4.16 -12.65 -4.88
C VAL A 298 4.97 -11.36 -4.96
N PHE A 299 5.02 -10.59 -3.87
CA PHE A 299 5.76 -9.32 -3.77
C PHE A 299 5.72 -8.47 -5.07
N ASN A 300 4.52 -8.21 -5.61
CA ASN A 300 4.37 -7.32 -6.78
C ASN A 300 4.87 -5.89 -6.47
N PHE A 301 4.85 -5.50 -5.22
CA PHE A 301 5.27 -4.19 -4.69
C PHE A 301 5.76 -4.34 -3.25
N ASP A 302 6.42 -3.32 -2.75
CA ASP A 302 6.76 -3.17 -1.33
C ASP A 302 5.68 -2.36 -0.58
N SER A 303 5.92 -2.05 0.69
CA SER A 303 4.98 -1.27 1.50
C SER A 303 4.73 0.15 0.95
N VAL A 304 5.70 0.76 0.29
CA VAL A 304 5.52 2.10 -0.31
C VAL A 304 4.60 2.01 -1.52
N GLY A 305 4.79 1.01 -2.40
CA GLY A 305 3.90 0.77 -3.53
C GLY A 305 2.46 0.46 -3.10
N LEU A 306 2.26 -0.31 -2.01
CA LEU A 306 0.93 -0.56 -1.47
C LEU A 306 0.29 0.72 -0.87
N MET A 307 1.08 1.58 -0.22
CA MET A 307 0.60 2.89 0.25
C MET A 307 0.18 3.79 -0.91
N GLN A 308 0.88 3.76 -2.03
CA GLN A 308 0.48 4.47 -3.25
C GLN A 308 -0.86 3.98 -3.80
N ILE A 309 -1.07 2.65 -3.81
CA ILE A 309 -2.36 2.05 -4.19
C ILE A 309 -3.48 2.56 -3.27
N LEU A 310 -3.27 2.61 -1.96
CA LEU A 310 -4.24 3.16 -1.01
C LEU A 310 -4.50 4.64 -1.24
N ALA A 311 -3.48 5.44 -1.53
CA ALA A 311 -3.63 6.85 -1.88
C ALA A 311 -4.51 7.02 -3.12
N ASP A 312 -4.26 6.24 -4.19
CA ASP A 312 -5.08 6.24 -5.40
C ASP A 312 -6.54 5.84 -5.09
N MET A 313 -6.75 4.81 -4.25
CA MET A 313 -8.09 4.39 -3.84
C MET A 313 -8.81 5.45 -2.99
N ASN A 314 -8.08 6.20 -2.17
CA ASN A 314 -8.64 7.33 -1.42
C ASN A 314 -9.12 8.47 -2.33
N GLU A 315 -8.46 8.68 -3.45
CA GLU A 315 -8.85 9.69 -4.43
C GLU A 315 -10.01 9.22 -5.32
N GLU A 316 -10.06 7.93 -5.65
CA GLU A 316 -10.97 7.39 -6.67
C GLU A 316 -12.21 6.69 -6.08
N GLN A 317 -12.06 5.93 -4.99
CA GLN A 317 -13.13 5.10 -4.42
C GLN A 317 -13.54 5.50 -3.00
N PHE A 318 -12.58 5.87 -2.14
CA PHE A 318 -12.82 6.18 -0.72
C PHE A 318 -12.96 7.68 -0.47
N THR A 319 -13.63 8.38 -1.41
CA THR A 319 -13.63 9.85 -1.47
C THR A 319 -14.28 10.53 -0.28
N GLN A 320 -15.30 9.91 0.34
CA GLN A 320 -16.06 10.49 1.45
C GLN A 320 -15.36 10.31 2.80
N ALA A 321 -14.81 9.15 3.05
CA ALA A 321 -14.07 8.81 4.27
C ALA A 321 -12.77 8.07 3.90
N PRO A 322 -11.69 8.79 3.57
CA PRO A 322 -10.46 8.17 3.14
C PRO A 322 -9.93 7.15 4.13
N ALA A 323 -9.41 6.04 3.64
CA ALA A 323 -8.71 5.07 4.46
C ALA A 323 -7.46 5.71 5.07
N ASN A 324 -7.28 5.52 6.38
CA ASN A 324 -6.12 5.95 7.13
C ASN A 324 -5.12 4.79 7.21
N TYR A 325 -3.87 5.03 6.92
CA TYR A 325 -2.85 3.98 6.96
C TYR A 325 -1.52 4.47 7.48
N GLY A 326 -0.83 3.56 8.12
CA GLY A 326 0.50 3.77 8.66
C GLY A 326 1.49 2.71 8.24
N GLY A 327 2.73 2.85 8.69
CA GLY A 327 3.80 1.93 8.40
C GLY A 327 4.55 1.45 9.64
N ALA A 328 5.41 0.44 9.46
CA ALA A 328 6.32 0.01 10.51
C ALA A 328 7.67 0.76 10.42
N ILE A 329 8.26 1.01 11.58
CA ILE A 329 9.63 1.51 11.76
C ILE A 329 10.48 0.39 12.37
N ASN A 330 11.65 0.15 11.78
CA ASN A 330 12.66 -0.74 12.33
C ASN A 330 13.87 0.08 12.81
N GLN A 331 13.80 0.55 14.06
CA GLN A 331 14.88 1.34 14.68
C GLN A 331 16.16 0.54 14.91
N SER A 332 16.09 -0.80 14.94
CA SER A 332 17.27 -1.67 15.12
C SER A 332 18.08 -1.86 13.82
N ARG A 333 17.65 -1.27 12.70
CA ARG A 333 18.39 -1.32 11.44
C ARG A 333 19.80 -0.71 11.60
N ARG A 334 20.82 -1.41 11.09
CA ARG A 334 22.22 -0.99 11.23
C ARG A 334 22.47 0.47 10.79
N ASN A 335 21.89 0.88 9.69
CA ASN A 335 21.99 2.27 9.20
C ASN A 335 20.66 3.00 9.43
N LEU A 336 20.65 3.91 10.40
CA LEU A 336 19.46 4.68 10.79
C LEU A 336 19.02 5.67 9.69
N GLU A 337 19.96 6.26 8.94
CA GLU A 337 19.66 7.19 7.84
C GLU A 337 18.80 6.52 6.76
N VAL A 338 19.07 5.25 6.48
CA VAL A 338 18.26 4.47 5.54
C VAL A 338 16.83 4.32 6.07
N GLU A 339 16.64 4.10 7.37
CA GLU A 339 15.30 3.99 7.96
C GLU A 339 14.57 5.33 7.97
N ILE A 340 15.23 6.43 8.32
CA ILE A 340 14.70 7.79 8.23
C ILE A 340 14.23 8.09 6.80
N GLY A 341 15.06 7.75 5.80
CA GLY A 341 14.70 7.89 4.39
C GLY A 341 13.48 7.06 3.98
N ARG A 342 13.33 5.85 4.56
CA ARG A 342 12.13 5.00 4.31
C ARG A 342 10.88 5.59 4.95
N VAL A 343 10.97 6.13 6.17
CA VAL A 343 9.85 6.82 6.83
C VAL A 343 9.40 8.00 5.98
N LYS A 344 10.33 8.86 5.52
CA LYS A 344 10.02 9.99 4.63
C LYS A 344 9.31 9.54 3.33
N LYS A 345 9.76 8.44 2.70
CA LYS A 345 9.11 7.87 1.51
C LYS A 345 7.69 7.38 1.79
N LYS A 346 7.47 6.71 2.93
CA LYS A 346 6.14 6.26 3.34
C LYS A 346 5.20 7.43 3.63
N MET A 347 5.69 8.49 4.29
CA MET A 347 4.92 9.72 4.51
C MET A 347 4.55 10.39 3.18
N ALA A 348 5.47 10.49 2.24
CA ALA A 348 5.20 11.01 0.90
C ALA A 348 4.18 10.15 0.13
N ALA A 349 4.09 8.85 0.43
CA ALA A 349 3.06 7.94 -0.09
C ALA A 349 1.75 7.96 0.73
N GLY A 350 1.57 8.91 1.67
CA GLY A 350 0.34 9.13 2.41
C GLY A 350 0.25 8.46 3.78
N ALA A 351 1.31 7.83 4.29
CA ALA A 351 1.30 7.27 5.64
C ALA A 351 1.19 8.37 6.70
N THR A 352 0.27 8.21 7.65
CA THR A 352 -0.08 9.23 8.65
C THR A 352 0.42 8.90 10.06
N PHE A 353 0.79 7.64 10.32
CA PHE A 353 1.32 7.17 11.60
C PHE A 353 2.29 6.01 11.40
N PHE A 354 3.04 5.70 12.45
CA PHE A 354 4.01 4.59 12.42
C PHE A 354 3.99 3.81 13.74
N LEU A 355 4.14 2.49 13.63
CA LEU A 355 4.39 1.59 14.76
C LEU A 355 5.86 1.16 14.74
N THR A 356 6.56 1.25 15.89
CA THR A 356 7.95 0.81 15.96
C THR A 356 8.04 -0.69 16.24
N GLN A 357 9.21 -1.29 15.97
CA GLN A 357 9.56 -2.54 16.60
C GLN A 357 9.63 -2.36 18.14
N PRO A 358 9.53 -3.44 18.93
CA PRO A 358 9.63 -3.34 20.38
C PRO A 358 10.89 -2.62 20.83
N ILE A 359 10.71 -1.67 21.74
CA ILE A 359 11.79 -0.92 22.40
C ILE A 359 12.12 -1.65 23.71
N SER A 360 13.40 -1.84 24.01
CA SER A 360 13.84 -2.51 25.24
C SER A 360 15.03 -1.81 25.92
N THR A 361 15.62 -0.80 25.26
CA THR A 361 16.80 -0.09 25.73
C THR A 361 16.69 1.41 25.48
N GLN A 362 17.47 2.21 26.22
CA GLN A 362 17.58 3.65 26.01
C GLN A 362 18.12 3.96 24.59
N GLU A 363 19.12 3.22 24.11
CA GLU A 363 19.64 3.40 22.76
C GLU A 363 18.54 3.23 21.70
N SER A 364 17.72 2.20 21.84
CA SER A 364 16.57 1.97 20.94
C SER A 364 15.55 3.12 20.99
N ALA A 365 15.27 3.65 22.20
CA ALA A 365 14.38 4.81 22.39
C ALA A 365 14.97 6.08 21.74
N ASP A 366 16.27 6.35 21.92
CA ASP A 366 16.97 7.51 21.35
C ASP A 366 16.98 7.46 19.81
N ARG A 367 17.11 6.28 19.22
CA ARG A 367 17.01 6.10 17.77
C ARG A 367 15.60 6.40 17.24
N VAL A 368 14.56 6.01 17.96
CA VAL A 368 13.17 6.36 17.61
C VAL A 368 12.93 7.87 17.77
N ARG A 369 13.43 8.48 18.84
CA ARG A 369 13.38 9.93 19.06
C ARG A 369 13.98 10.66 17.87
N ARG A 370 15.19 10.28 17.43
CA ARG A 370 15.84 10.89 16.29
C ARG A 370 15.02 10.74 15.01
N ILE A 371 14.43 9.57 14.74
CA ILE A 371 13.52 9.39 13.59
C ILE A 371 12.37 10.40 13.65
N LYS A 372 11.75 10.57 14.82
CA LYS A 372 10.65 11.52 15.00
C LYS A 372 11.08 12.97 14.78
N GLU A 373 12.19 13.39 15.36
CA GLU A 373 12.74 14.75 15.22
C GLU A 373 13.05 15.09 13.76
N GLU A 374 13.60 14.14 12.99
CA GLU A 374 13.98 14.37 11.59
C GLU A 374 12.82 14.23 10.60
N THR A 375 11.71 13.59 10.98
CA THR A 375 10.60 13.32 10.07
C THR A 375 9.30 14.01 10.46
N GLY A 376 9.12 14.36 11.73
CA GLY A 376 7.84 14.84 12.25
C GLY A 376 6.74 13.76 12.32
N ALA A 377 7.10 12.49 12.14
CA ALA A 377 6.15 11.38 12.07
C ALA A 377 5.37 11.21 13.38
N ARG A 378 4.10 10.83 13.29
CA ARG A 378 3.31 10.33 14.43
C ARG A 378 3.74 8.92 14.74
N ILE A 379 4.28 8.67 15.94
CA ILE A 379 4.90 7.40 16.31
C ILE A 379 4.26 6.80 17.55
N LEU A 380 3.77 5.58 17.43
CA LEU A 380 3.39 4.72 18.57
C LEU A 380 4.56 3.79 18.87
N CYS A 381 5.13 3.92 20.06
CA CYS A 381 6.28 3.14 20.49
C CYS A 381 5.89 1.71 20.84
N GLY A 382 6.56 0.74 20.22
CA GLY A 382 6.33 -0.69 20.43
C GLY A 382 6.80 -1.16 21.79
N ILE A 383 5.94 -1.83 22.53
CA ILE A 383 6.20 -2.40 23.85
C ILE A 383 5.83 -3.89 23.84
N MET A 384 6.81 -4.75 24.12
CA MET A 384 6.61 -6.18 24.23
C MET A 384 7.14 -6.67 25.59
N PRO A 385 6.27 -6.86 26.57
CA PRO A 385 6.68 -7.39 27.87
C PRO A 385 6.96 -8.89 27.74
N PHE A 386 8.23 -9.31 27.92
CA PHE A 386 8.55 -10.72 27.97
C PHE A 386 8.04 -11.33 29.28
N VAL A 387 7.69 -12.61 29.24
CA VAL A 387 7.00 -13.28 30.38
C VAL A 387 7.81 -14.43 31.00
N SER A 388 8.98 -14.73 30.46
CA SER A 388 9.91 -15.75 30.99
C SER A 388 11.24 -15.68 30.27
N LEU A 389 12.28 -16.27 30.85
CA LEU A 389 13.58 -16.44 30.20
C LEU A 389 13.47 -17.16 28.84
N LYS A 390 12.68 -18.23 28.78
CA LYS A 390 12.45 -18.97 27.52
C LYS A 390 11.84 -18.07 26.44
N ASN A 391 10.86 -17.24 26.81
CA ASN A 391 10.23 -16.32 25.87
C ASN A 391 11.21 -15.23 25.41
N ALA A 392 11.93 -14.59 26.32
CA ALA A 392 12.91 -13.56 25.99
C ALA A 392 14.08 -14.12 25.12
N THR A 393 14.57 -15.33 25.45
CA THR A 393 15.61 -16.01 24.67
C THR A 393 15.11 -16.37 23.27
N PHE A 394 13.89 -16.83 23.13
CA PHE A 394 13.28 -17.11 21.83
C PHE A 394 13.19 -15.82 20.99
N MET A 395 12.71 -14.73 21.57
CA MET A 395 12.61 -13.44 20.86
C MET A 395 13.98 -12.93 20.42
N LYS A 396 15.01 -13.08 21.24
CA LYS A 396 16.39 -12.68 20.92
C LYS A 396 16.96 -13.45 19.72
N ASN A 397 16.74 -14.76 19.66
CA ASN A 397 17.46 -15.63 18.72
C ASN A 397 16.65 -15.99 17.46
N GLU A 398 15.30 -15.98 17.53
CA GLU A 398 14.44 -16.49 16.47
C GLU A 398 13.63 -15.38 15.76
N MET A 399 13.46 -14.22 16.41
CA MET A 399 12.63 -13.15 15.88
C MET A 399 13.47 -12.00 15.34
N ALA A 400 13.50 -11.87 14.01
CA ALA A 400 14.21 -10.77 13.37
C ALA A 400 13.57 -9.41 13.69
N GLY A 401 14.41 -8.42 14.00
CA GLY A 401 13.97 -7.05 14.27
C GLY A 401 13.60 -6.76 15.73
N ILE A 402 13.61 -7.76 16.60
CA ILE A 402 13.44 -7.58 18.05
C ILE A 402 14.82 -7.60 18.70
N ASP A 403 15.20 -6.49 19.31
CA ASP A 403 16.46 -6.33 20.00
C ASP A 403 16.29 -6.64 21.48
N VAL A 404 16.83 -7.79 21.93
CA VAL A 404 16.81 -8.22 23.32
C VAL A 404 18.25 -8.32 23.80
N THR A 405 18.69 -7.36 24.59
CA THR A 405 20.06 -7.32 25.13
C THR A 405 20.27 -8.35 26.25
N ASP A 406 21.55 -8.61 26.59
CA ASP A 406 21.88 -9.48 27.71
C ASP A 406 21.39 -8.92 29.05
N GLU A 407 21.30 -7.59 29.17
CA GLU A 407 20.74 -6.91 30.35
C GLU A 407 19.26 -7.19 30.50
N VAL A 408 18.51 -7.19 29.40
CA VAL A 408 17.07 -7.56 29.40
C VAL A 408 16.92 -9.04 29.76
N LEU A 409 17.75 -9.93 29.18
CA LEU A 409 17.73 -11.37 29.52
C LEU A 409 18.04 -11.62 31.00
N ALA A 410 18.98 -10.90 31.60
CA ALA A 410 19.38 -11.04 33.00
C ALA A 410 18.25 -10.75 34.01
N ARG A 411 17.18 -10.09 33.57
CA ARG A 411 15.97 -9.86 34.39
C ARG A 411 15.17 -11.15 34.62
N TYR A 412 15.38 -12.17 33.80
CA TYR A 412 14.64 -13.43 33.83
C TYR A 412 15.53 -14.58 34.26
N ARG A 413 15.17 -15.27 35.32
CA ARG A 413 15.81 -16.51 35.78
C ARG A 413 14.98 -17.71 35.40
N ALA A 414 15.64 -18.87 35.26
CA ALA A 414 14.98 -20.12 34.87
C ALA A 414 14.00 -20.66 35.94
N ASP A 415 14.18 -20.28 37.21
CA ASP A 415 13.42 -20.69 38.38
C ASP A 415 12.23 -19.77 38.70
N MET A 416 12.05 -18.67 37.97
CA MET A 416 10.92 -17.76 38.17
C MET A 416 9.59 -18.45 37.96
N THR A 417 8.64 -18.14 38.85
CA THR A 417 7.24 -18.48 38.67
C THR A 417 6.65 -17.69 37.48
N ARG A 418 5.47 -18.07 37.05
CA ARG A 418 4.75 -17.37 35.99
C ARG A 418 4.48 -15.92 36.36
N GLU A 419 4.07 -15.67 37.59
CA GLU A 419 3.76 -14.34 38.15
C GLU A 419 5.00 -13.47 38.22
N GLU A 420 6.13 -14.00 38.66
CA GLU A 420 7.40 -13.28 38.71
C GLU A 420 7.88 -12.89 37.31
N GLY A 421 7.76 -13.80 36.35
CA GLY A 421 8.10 -13.51 34.95
C GLY A 421 7.20 -12.43 34.33
N GLU A 422 5.89 -12.46 34.59
CA GLU A 422 4.95 -11.41 34.16
C GLU A 422 5.27 -10.06 34.84
N GLN A 423 5.61 -10.08 36.14
CA GLN A 423 6.01 -8.87 36.86
C GLN A 423 7.27 -8.21 36.28
N ALA A 424 8.27 -9.02 35.93
CA ALA A 424 9.49 -8.52 35.28
C ALA A 424 9.15 -7.87 33.91
N GLY A 425 8.22 -8.48 33.15
CA GLY A 425 7.75 -7.91 31.88
C GLY A 425 6.95 -6.61 32.06
N VAL A 426 6.10 -6.54 33.06
CA VAL A 426 5.36 -5.29 33.42
C VAL A 426 6.34 -4.20 33.78
N GLN A 427 7.38 -4.49 34.58
CA GLN A 427 8.38 -3.51 34.96
C GLN A 427 9.17 -3.00 33.74
N LEU A 428 9.61 -3.90 32.85
CA LEU A 428 10.25 -3.52 31.59
C LEU A 428 9.37 -2.59 30.76
N ALA A 429 8.07 -2.91 30.63
CA ALA A 429 7.13 -2.09 29.87
C ALA A 429 6.98 -0.69 30.47
N LYS A 430 6.89 -0.56 31.81
CA LYS A 430 6.85 0.73 32.50
C LYS A 430 8.12 1.56 32.27
N GLU A 431 9.28 0.93 32.28
CA GLU A 431 10.55 1.60 31.98
C GLU A 431 10.58 2.12 30.53
N VAL A 432 10.08 1.34 29.55
CA VAL A 432 9.97 1.79 28.15
C VAL A 432 9.04 2.99 28.03
N ILE A 433 7.91 3.01 28.77
CA ILE A 433 7.02 4.15 28.80
C ILE A 433 7.77 5.40 29.28
N VAL A 434 8.51 5.30 30.40
CA VAL A 434 9.30 6.42 30.93
C VAL A 434 10.37 6.90 29.94
N MET A 435 11.07 5.98 29.25
CA MET A 435 12.10 6.32 28.24
C MET A 435 11.53 7.08 27.04
N THR A 436 10.23 6.95 26.75
CA THR A 436 9.62 7.43 25.52
C THR A 436 8.49 8.45 25.72
N GLU A 437 8.07 8.71 26.95
CA GLU A 437 6.88 9.52 27.27
C GLU A 437 6.94 10.95 26.75
N ASP A 438 8.11 11.54 26.65
CA ASP A 438 8.32 12.92 26.21
C ASP A 438 8.16 13.11 24.70
N PHE A 439 8.36 12.05 23.89
CA PHE A 439 8.26 12.16 22.43
C PHE A 439 7.21 11.23 21.76
N ALA A 440 6.84 10.11 22.40
CA ALA A 440 5.85 9.18 21.83
C ALA A 440 4.47 9.84 21.69
N ASP A 441 3.77 9.60 20.59
CA ASP A 441 2.36 9.97 20.43
C ASP A 441 1.42 8.92 21.01
N GLY A 442 1.94 7.71 21.23
CA GLY A 442 1.22 6.60 21.81
C GLY A 442 2.10 5.38 21.99
N TYR A 443 1.47 4.29 22.38
CA TYR A 443 2.10 3.00 22.64
C TYR A 443 1.41 1.90 21.88
N TYR A 444 2.22 0.97 21.37
CA TYR A 444 1.77 -0.22 20.67
C TYR A 444 2.20 -1.46 21.43
N PHE A 445 1.25 -2.14 22.05
CA PHE A 445 1.50 -3.31 22.88
C PHE A 445 1.31 -4.61 22.08
N SER A 446 2.31 -5.48 22.14
CA SER A 446 2.24 -6.85 21.66
C SER A 446 2.49 -7.81 22.82
N PHE A 447 1.45 -8.47 23.32
CA PHE A 447 1.54 -9.35 24.48
C PHE A 447 1.80 -10.80 24.04
N PRO A 448 2.87 -11.44 24.54
CA PRO A 448 3.09 -12.86 24.29
C PRO A 448 1.86 -13.70 24.68
N PHE A 449 1.44 -14.57 23.77
CA PHE A 449 0.29 -15.47 23.97
C PHE A 449 -1.05 -14.76 24.25
N ASN A 450 -1.23 -13.55 23.75
CA ASN A 450 -2.40 -12.70 24.00
C ASN A 450 -2.70 -12.49 25.51
N ARG A 451 -1.67 -12.34 26.35
CA ARG A 451 -1.83 -12.09 27.81
C ARG A 451 -2.18 -10.62 28.08
N VAL A 452 -3.29 -10.17 27.53
CA VAL A 452 -3.73 -8.76 27.55
C VAL A 452 -4.04 -8.23 28.96
N THR A 453 -4.25 -9.12 29.95
CA THR A 453 -4.42 -8.73 31.37
C THR A 453 -3.21 -8.00 31.94
N MET A 454 -2.04 -8.10 31.31
CA MET A 454 -0.87 -7.35 31.71
C MET A 454 -1.03 -5.83 31.47
N LEU A 455 -1.90 -5.42 30.53
CA LEU A 455 -2.09 -4.01 30.18
C LEU A 455 -2.50 -3.18 31.39
N GLU A 456 -3.49 -3.63 32.17
CA GLU A 456 -3.95 -2.92 33.37
C GLU A 456 -2.82 -2.74 34.41
N LYS A 457 -1.95 -3.76 34.57
CA LYS A 457 -0.81 -3.69 35.49
C LYS A 457 0.28 -2.71 34.99
N ILE A 458 0.35 -2.48 33.70
CA ILE A 458 1.32 -1.55 33.07
C ILE A 458 0.81 -0.10 33.17
N LEU A 459 -0.48 0.12 32.96
CA LEU A 459 -1.07 1.46 32.91
C LEU A 459 -1.42 2.03 34.29
N ASN A 460 -1.58 1.18 35.32
CA ASN A 460 -1.76 1.54 36.73
C ASN A 460 -0.41 1.52 37.47
#